data_e28b9ca865572626bfdad9ba5336987b
#
_entry.id   e28b9ca865572626bfdad9ba5336987b
#
_cell.length_a   1.000
_cell.length_b   1.000
_cell.length_c   1.000
_cell.angle_alpha   90.00
_cell.angle_beta   90.00
_cell.angle_gamma   90.00
#
_symmetry.space_group_name_H-M   'P 1'
#
loop_
_entity.id
_entity.type
_entity.pdbx_description
1 polymer ?
#
loop_
_entity_poly.entity_id
_entity_poly.type
_entity_poly.pdbx_seq_one_letter_code
_entity_poly.pdbx_strand_id
1 'polypeptide(L)'
;MKTYCRHAVLALALAAVSTSAHAVQADIKIWADVDPTVALMRADGSALPDAVKLAYQPGNGLTPWSEQVRIFSNDATKDISVRLANPAELRPVVAATGATPIPMTVSLNGRALVLSNLDFDASDLFDGALPGASIAMPLEIAQTTRAPITAAGLYEGLVSVVLLQKAASP
;
A
#
# COMPACT_ATOMS: atom_id res chain seq x y z
N MET A 1 82.44 -7.85 -62.62
CA MET A 1 81.64 -8.90 -63.28
C MET A 1 81.02 -9.78 -62.21
N LYS A 2 79.72 -9.83 -62.18
CA LYS A 2 78.87 -10.89 -61.59
C LYS A 2 78.92 -11.03 -60.02
N THR A 3 77.94 -10.55 -59.38
CA THR A 3 76.93 -11.40 -58.73
C THR A 3 76.09 -10.50 -57.81
N TYR A 4 75.06 -9.94 -58.32
CA TYR A 4 74.03 -9.24 -57.56
C TYR A 4 72.71 -9.91 -57.91
N CYS A 5 72.20 -10.72 -57.06
CA CYS A 5 70.79 -11.18 -57.09
C CYS A 5 70.55 -12.33 -56.12
N ARG A 6 70.47 -12.08 -54.81
CA ARG A 6 69.99 -13.14 -53.90
C ARG A 6 69.44 -12.69 -52.55
N HIS A 7 69.20 -11.40 -52.37
CA HIS A 7 68.70 -10.96 -51.07
C HIS A 7 67.37 -10.21 -51.09
N ALA A 8 66.56 -10.39 -52.14
CA ALA A 8 65.36 -9.64 -52.31
C ALA A 8 64.03 -10.44 -52.10
N VAL A 9 64.05 -11.57 -51.43
CA VAL A 9 62.85 -12.42 -51.36
C VAL A 9 62.43 -12.78 -49.90
N LEU A 10 63.02 -12.19 -48.88
CA LEU A 10 62.64 -12.58 -47.47
C LEU A 10 61.99 -11.44 -46.71
N ALA A 11 61.31 -10.49 -47.32
CA ALA A 11 60.68 -9.37 -46.63
C ALA A 11 59.18 -9.21 -46.90
N LEU A 12 58.45 -10.26 -47.23
CA LEU A 12 57.04 -10.10 -47.59
C LEU A 12 56.14 -11.22 -46.96
N ALA A 13 56.30 -11.56 -45.70
CA ALA A 13 55.39 -12.50 -45.06
C ALA A 13 55.10 -12.11 -43.63
N LEU A 14 54.93 -10.82 -43.32
CA LEU A 14 54.25 -10.37 -42.12
C LEU A 14 52.92 -9.74 -42.53
N ALA A 15 52.08 -10.53 -43.20
CA ALA A 15 50.68 -10.13 -43.41
C ALA A 15 49.96 -10.11 -42.06
N ALA A 16 49.56 -8.93 -41.70
CA ALA A 16 48.78 -8.60 -40.51
C ALA A 16 47.58 -9.54 -40.35
N VAL A 17 47.63 -10.39 -39.36
CA VAL A 17 46.41 -11.01 -38.81
C VAL A 17 45.73 -9.96 -37.97
N SER A 18 44.95 -9.10 -38.58
CA SER A 18 44.00 -8.24 -37.89
C SER A 18 42.86 -9.11 -37.34
N THR A 19 43.03 -9.58 -36.11
CA THR A 19 41.90 -10.15 -35.36
C THR A 19 40.88 -9.03 -35.12
N SER A 20 39.83 -9.02 -35.91
CA SER A 20 38.67 -8.17 -35.64
C SER A 20 38.07 -8.64 -34.30
N ALA A 21 38.33 -7.87 -33.24
CA ALA A 21 37.64 -8.05 -31.98
C ALA A 21 36.17 -7.68 -32.23
N HIS A 22 35.31 -8.67 -32.31
CA HIS A 22 33.87 -8.46 -32.30
C HIS A 22 33.43 -8.14 -30.87
N ALA A 23 33.19 -6.87 -30.58
CA ALA A 23 32.50 -6.47 -29.36
C ALA A 23 31.04 -6.92 -29.50
N VAL A 24 30.60 -7.83 -28.62
CA VAL A 24 29.20 -8.19 -28.51
C VAL A 24 28.58 -7.24 -27.49
N GLN A 25 27.69 -6.35 -27.97
CA GLN A 25 26.88 -5.50 -27.13
C GLN A 25 25.63 -6.29 -26.73
N ALA A 26 25.35 -6.37 -25.44
CA ALA A 26 24.11 -6.91 -24.89
C ALA A 26 23.28 -5.74 -24.35
N ASP A 27 22.15 -5.47 -24.95
CA ASP A 27 21.21 -4.44 -24.49
C ASP A 27 20.13 -5.10 -23.60
N ILE A 28 20.05 -4.65 -22.35
CA ILE A 28 19.01 -5.09 -21.41
C ILE A 28 18.02 -3.94 -21.26
N LYS A 29 16.79 -4.14 -21.73
CA LYS A 29 15.69 -3.20 -21.50
C LYS A 29 15.19 -3.35 -20.07
N ILE A 30 15.32 -2.28 -19.28
CA ILE A 30 14.77 -2.19 -17.93
C ILE A 30 13.59 -1.23 -17.99
N TRP A 31 12.46 -1.64 -17.44
CA TRP A 31 11.29 -0.79 -17.30
C TRP A 31 10.61 -1.09 -15.95
N ALA A 32 9.98 -0.09 -15.37
CA ALA A 32 9.13 -0.21 -14.19
C ALA A 32 7.88 0.61 -14.46
N ASP A 33 6.73 0.03 -14.15
CA ASP A 33 5.46 0.75 -14.08
C ASP A 33 5.26 1.15 -12.63
N VAL A 34 5.21 2.46 -12.34
CA VAL A 34 5.04 3.00 -11.00
C VAL A 34 3.68 3.66 -10.96
N ASP A 35 2.67 2.87 -10.59
CA ASP A 35 1.33 3.40 -10.35
C ASP A 35 1.33 4.37 -9.16
N PRO A 36 0.57 5.48 -9.21
CA PRO A 36 0.32 6.34 -8.07
C PRO A 36 -0.58 5.62 -7.06
N THR A 37 -0.05 4.60 -6.41
CA THR A 37 -0.82 3.82 -5.44
C THR A 37 -0.75 4.45 -4.06
N VAL A 38 -1.92 4.56 -3.46
CA VAL A 38 -2.07 4.84 -2.03
C VAL A 38 -2.48 3.55 -1.35
N ALA A 39 -1.76 3.15 -0.32
CA ALA A 39 -2.04 1.95 0.45
C ALA A 39 -2.15 2.26 1.94
N LEU A 40 -3.14 1.65 2.61
CA LEU A 40 -3.25 1.65 4.05
C LEU A 40 -2.65 0.34 4.57
N MET A 41 -1.60 0.44 5.37
CA MET A 41 -0.89 -0.71 5.92
C MET A 41 -0.64 -0.49 7.40
N ARG A 42 -0.21 -1.53 8.12
CA ARG A 42 0.26 -1.37 9.49
C ARG A 42 1.47 -0.43 9.55
N ALA A 43 1.72 0.14 10.71
CA ALA A 43 2.82 1.08 10.91
C ALA A 43 4.20 0.49 10.59
N ASP A 44 4.34 -0.84 10.64
CA ASP A 44 5.55 -1.58 10.27
C ASP A 44 5.66 -1.90 8.77
N GLY A 45 4.66 -1.51 7.96
CA GLY A 45 4.58 -1.78 6.52
C GLY A 45 3.97 -3.13 6.16
N SER A 46 3.54 -3.93 7.12
CA SER A 46 2.83 -5.19 6.85
C SER A 46 1.36 -4.95 6.48
N ALA A 47 0.75 -5.93 5.82
CA ALA A 47 -0.67 -5.86 5.47
C ALA A 47 -1.55 -5.83 6.72
N LEU A 48 -2.70 -5.15 6.63
CA LEU A 48 -3.74 -5.24 7.63
C LEU A 48 -4.28 -6.68 7.72
N PRO A 49 -4.80 -7.11 8.88
CA PRO A 49 -5.37 -8.45 9.02
C PRO A 49 -6.63 -8.59 8.16
N ASP A 50 -6.79 -9.74 7.52
CA ASP A 50 -7.98 -10.06 6.71
C ASP A 50 -9.26 -10.17 7.56
N ALA A 51 -9.12 -10.49 8.85
CA ALA A 51 -10.23 -10.61 9.77
C ALA A 51 -9.84 -10.19 11.19
N VAL A 52 -10.76 -9.53 11.87
CA VAL A 52 -10.63 -9.09 13.26
C VAL A 52 -11.80 -9.61 14.06
N LYS A 53 -11.50 -10.23 15.20
CA LYS A 53 -12.51 -10.65 16.16
C LYS A 53 -12.64 -9.63 17.29
N LEU A 54 -13.82 -9.01 17.41
CA LEU A 54 -14.15 -8.15 18.54
C LEU A 54 -14.60 -9.01 19.72
N ALA A 55 -14.00 -8.80 20.88
CA ALA A 55 -14.40 -9.51 22.10
C ALA A 55 -15.69 -8.91 22.66
N TYR A 56 -16.63 -9.79 23.04
CA TYR A 56 -17.84 -9.36 23.73
C TYR A 56 -17.61 -9.27 25.23
N GLN A 57 -18.01 -8.15 25.83
CA GLN A 57 -18.01 -7.92 27.26
C GLN A 57 -19.47 -7.82 27.75
N PRO A 58 -19.95 -8.75 28.60
CA PRO A 58 -21.27 -8.67 29.19
C PRO A 58 -21.50 -7.32 29.88
N GLY A 59 -22.64 -6.71 29.60
CA GLY A 59 -22.97 -5.38 30.14
C GLY A 59 -22.39 -4.19 29.41
N ASN A 60 -21.32 -4.37 28.61
CA ASN A 60 -20.57 -3.28 27.94
C ASN A 60 -20.61 -3.33 26.41
N GLY A 61 -21.00 -4.45 25.79
CA GLY A 61 -20.98 -4.62 24.35
C GLY A 61 -19.64 -5.14 23.84
N LEU A 62 -19.21 -4.67 22.66
CA LEU A 62 -17.98 -5.10 22.00
C LEU A 62 -16.78 -4.25 22.45
N THR A 63 -15.65 -4.93 22.67
CA THR A 63 -14.37 -4.25 22.91
C THR A 63 -13.88 -3.64 21.59
N PRO A 64 -13.52 -2.34 21.55
CA PRO A 64 -12.92 -1.74 20.38
C PRO A 64 -11.66 -2.47 19.93
N TRP A 65 -11.45 -2.55 18.63
CA TRP A 65 -10.19 -2.96 18.03
C TRP A 65 -9.45 -1.73 17.52
N SER A 66 -8.14 -1.68 17.75
CA SER A 66 -7.30 -0.59 17.29
C SER A 66 -5.98 -1.11 16.80
N GLU A 67 -5.49 -0.57 15.69
CA GLU A 67 -4.20 -0.89 15.08
C GLU A 67 -3.50 0.40 14.65
N GLN A 68 -2.19 0.46 14.82
CA GLN A 68 -1.38 1.57 14.30
C GLN A 68 -1.14 1.35 12.82
N VAL A 69 -1.59 2.31 12.00
CA VAL A 69 -1.49 2.26 10.55
C VAL A 69 -0.74 3.46 10.00
N ARG A 70 -0.25 3.32 8.77
CA ARG A 70 0.30 4.39 7.95
C ARG A 70 -0.33 4.34 6.57
N ILE A 71 -0.47 5.51 5.96
CA ILE A 71 -0.78 5.65 4.55
C ILE A 71 0.55 5.71 3.81
N PHE A 72 0.76 4.79 2.88
CA PHE A 72 1.90 4.80 1.98
C PHE A 72 1.47 5.40 0.65
N SER A 73 2.25 6.34 0.13
CA SER A 73 2.02 7.02 -1.14
C SER A 73 3.35 7.23 -1.86
N ASN A 74 3.34 7.10 -3.17
CA ASN A 74 4.48 7.46 -4.00
C ASN A 74 4.60 8.98 -4.24
N ASP A 75 3.58 9.76 -3.89
CA ASP A 75 3.59 11.22 -3.93
C ASP A 75 3.07 11.79 -2.59
N ALA A 76 4.01 12.06 -1.68
CA ALA A 76 3.72 12.59 -0.35
C ALA A 76 3.37 14.10 -0.35
N THR A 77 3.30 14.74 -1.51
CA THR A 77 2.93 16.16 -1.63
C THR A 77 1.44 16.37 -1.80
N LYS A 78 0.69 15.29 -2.02
CA LYS A 78 -0.75 15.34 -2.30
C LYS A 78 -1.59 14.95 -1.09
N ASP A 79 -2.68 15.67 -0.91
CA ASP A 79 -3.70 15.34 0.08
C ASP A 79 -4.34 13.99 -0.19
N ILE A 80 -4.79 13.35 0.87
CA ILE A 80 -5.45 12.07 0.82
C ILE A 80 -6.90 12.22 1.28
N SER A 81 -7.85 11.80 0.46
CA SER A 81 -9.25 11.64 0.86
C SER A 81 -9.51 10.20 1.29
N VAL A 82 -10.13 10.04 2.45
CA VAL A 82 -10.46 8.72 3.01
C VAL A 82 -11.96 8.64 3.26
N ARG A 83 -12.59 7.52 2.92
CA ARG A 83 -14.00 7.28 3.20
C ARG A 83 -14.29 5.80 3.38
N LEU A 84 -15.47 5.49 3.87
CA LEU A 84 -16.00 4.12 3.81
C LEU A 84 -16.68 3.87 2.45
N ALA A 85 -16.55 2.65 1.94
CA ALA A 85 -17.31 2.23 0.76
C ALA A 85 -18.79 1.94 1.10
N ASN A 86 -19.04 1.39 2.31
CA ASN A 86 -20.36 1.03 2.81
C ASN A 86 -20.47 1.40 4.29
N PRO A 87 -21.69 1.55 4.84
CA PRO A 87 -21.88 1.70 6.27
C PRO A 87 -21.26 0.52 7.02
N ALA A 88 -20.52 0.83 8.09
CA ALA A 88 -19.93 -0.20 8.93
C ALA A 88 -20.98 -0.76 9.91
N GLU A 89 -21.29 -2.03 9.81
CA GLU A 89 -22.22 -2.72 10.71
C GLU A 89 -21.90 -4.20 10.80
N LEU A 90 -22.20 -4.81 11.95
CA LEU A 90 -22.20 -6.25 12.13
C LEU A 90 -23.62 -6.76 12.01
N ARG A 91 -23.85 -7.73 11.13
CA ARG A 91 -25.14 -8.37 10.91
C ARG A 91 -25.16 -9.78 11.49
N PRO A 92 -26.27 -10.24 12.07
CA PRO A 92 -26.36 -11.60 12.53
C PRO A 92 -26.28 -12.56 11.31
N VAL A 93 -25.42 -13.56 11.41
CA VAL A 93 -25.25 -14.58 10.34
C VAL A 93 -26.49 -15.47 10.24
N VAL A 94 -27.11 -15.76 11.37
CA VAL A 94 -28.37 -16.49 11.42
C VAL A 94 -29.44 -15.57 11.99
N ALA A 95 -30.56 -15.46 11.31
CA ALA A 95 -31.69 -14.69 11.79
C ALA A 95 -32.25 -15.34 13.07
N ALA A 96 -31.91 -14.79 14.23
CA ALA A 96 -32.45 -15.18 15.50
C ALA A 96 -33.50 -14.14 15.96
N THR A 97 -34.47 -14.58 16.73
CA THR A 97 -35.49 -13.66 17.27
C THR A 97 -34.82 -12.56 18.11
N GLY A 98 -35.06 -11.31 17.72
CA GLY A 98 -34.50 -10.14 18.41
C GLY A 98 -33.08 -9.77 18.02
N ALA A 99 -32.42 -10.50 17.09
CA ALA A 99 -31.12 -10.13 16.58
C ALA A 99 -31.25 -8.96 15.57
N THR A 100 -30.59 -7.85 15.87
CA THR A 100 -30.56 -6.66 15.01
C THR A 100 -29.13 -6.35 14.60
N PRO A 101 -28.91 -5.69 13.46
CA PRO A 101 -27.58 -5.20 13.09
C PRO A 101 -27.00 -4.29 14.17
N ILE A 102 -25.70 -4.40 14.39
CA ILE A 102 -24.95 -3.60 15.35
C ILE A 102 -24.18 -2.54 14.56
N PRO A 103 -24.54 -1.26 14.66
CA PRO A 103 -23.82 -0.18 14.00
C PRO A 103 -22.40 -0.07 14.55
N MET A 104 -21.42 0.08 13.64
CA MET A 104 -20.01 0.24 13.96
C MET A 104 -19.52 1.60 13.49
N THR A 105 -18.62 2.18 14.25
CA THR A 105 -17.86 3.38 13.88
C THR A 105 -16.43 2.98 13.56
N VAL A 106 -15.95 3.42 12.41
CA VAL A 106 -14.54 3.29 12.03
C VAL A 106 -13.94 4.68 12.10
N SER A 107 -12.81 4.83 12.78
CA SER A 107 -12.10 6.10 12.85
C SER A 107 -10.64 5.94 12.46
N LEU A 108 -10.10 6.96 11.79
CA LEU A 108 -8.70 7.09 11.45
C LEU A 108 -8.16 8.37 12.09
N ASN A 109 -7.11 8.23 12.89
CA ASN A 109 -6.55 9.34 13.66
C ASN A 109 -7.60 10.12 14.49
N GLY A 110 -8.53 9.40 15.12
CA GLY A 110 -9.61 9.95 15.92
C GLY A 110 -10.75 10.61 15.14
N ARG A 111 -10.68 10.65 13.80
CA ARG A 111 -11.73 11.21 12.93
C ARG A 111 -12.59 10.09 12.38
N ALA A 112 -13.90 10.15 12.61
CA ALA A 112 -14.83 9.13 12.14
C ALA A 112 -14.91 9.13 10.60
N LEU A 113 -14.73 7.95 10.01
CA LEU A 113 -14.89 7.73 8.58
C LEU A 113 -16.37 7.50 8.28
N VAL A 114 -16.84 8.15 7.24
CA VAL A 114 -18.21 8.06 6.73
C VAL A 114 -18.19 7.78 5.23
N LEU A 115 -19.35 7.75 4.57
CA LEU A 115 -19.46 7.51 3.12
C LEU A 115 -18.98 8.70 2.27
N SER A 116 -18.97 9.91 2.85
CA SER A 116 -18.39 11.08 2.20
C SER A 116 -16.88 11.16 2.43
N ASN A 117 -16.18 11.82 1.52
CA ASN A 117 -14.75 12.02 1.62
C ASN A 117 -14.39 12.84 2.87
N LEU A 118 -13.41 12.35 3.61
CA LEU A 118 -12.75 13.02 4.71
C LEU A 118 -11.32 13.31 4.27
N ASP A 119 -10.98 14.57 4.17
CA ASP A 119 -9.68 14.99 3.65
C ASP A 119 -8.65 15.08 4.78
N PHE A 120 -7.45 14.65 4.46
CA PHE A 120 -6.24 14.77 5.26
C PHE A 120 -5.20 15.52 4.43
N ASP A 121 -4.72 16.62 4.96
CA ASP A 121 -3.72 17.45 4.30
C ASP A 121 -2.37 16.75 4.26
N ALA A 122 -1.66 16.84 3.15
CA ALA A 122 -0.36 16.19 2.97
C ALA A 122 0.65 16.62 4.04
N SER A 123 0.65 17.93 4.41
CA SER A 123 1.52 18.49 5.44
C SER A 123 1.30 17.89 6.82
N ASP A 124 0.08 17.45 7.13
CA ASP A 124 -0.27 16.86 8.42
C ASP A 124 -0.01 15.36 8.43
N LEU A 125 -0.04 14.72 7.25
CA LEU A 125 0.18 13.29 7.09
C LEU A 125 1.65 12.94 6.96
N PHE A 126 2.40 13.67 6.13
CA PHE A 126 3.76 13.29 5.72
C PHE A 126 4.78 14.24 6.35
N ASP A 127 5.36 13.84 7.48
CA ASP A 127 6.38 14.60 8.21
C ASP A 127 7.81 14.42 7.64
N GLY A 128 7.95 13.57 6.63
CA GLY A 128 9.23 13.27 5.99
C GLY A 128 10.14 12.32 6.79
N ALA A 129 9.71 11.84 7.95
CA ALA A 129 10.50 10.91 8.77
C ALA A 129 10.73 9.57 8.06
N LEU A 130 9.73 9.10 7.29
CA LEU A 130 9.82 7.93 6.42
C LEU A 130 9.37 8.34 5.01
N PRO A 131 10.24 8.23 3.99
CA PRO A 131 9.88 8.57 2.62
C PRO A 131 8.63 7.81 2.15
N GLY A 132 7.63 8.55 1.65
CA GLY A 132 6.39 7.97 1.13
C GLY A 132 5.44 7.38 2.16
N ALA A 133 5.75 7.49 3.46
CA ALA A 133 4.87 7.00 4.52
C ALA A 133 4.35 8.16 5.38
N SER A 134 3.07 8.10 5.75
CA SER A 134 2.49 9.05 6.70
C SER A 134 3.01 8.84 8.11
N ILE A 135 2.67 9.75 9.03
CA ILE A 135 2.76 9.49 10.47
C ILE A 135 1.96 8.22 10.82
N ALA A 136 2.34 7.55 11.91
CA ALA A 136 1.55 6.44 12.44
C ALA A 136 0.27 7.00 13.08
N MET A 137 -0.87 6.42 12.71
CA MET A 137 -2.20 6.84 13.15
C MET A 137 -3.01 5.65 13.64
N PRO A 138 -3.82 5.77 14.68
CA PRO A 138 -4.72 4.70 15.08
C PRO A 138 -5.87 4.57 14.07
N LEU A 139 -6.06 3.36 13.55
CA LEU A 139 -7.29 2.90 12.92
C LEU A 139 -8.09 2.15 13.99
N GLU A 140 -9.28 2.61 14.30
CA GLU A 140 -10.12 2.02 15.33
C GLU A 140 -11.46 1.58 14.75
N ILE A 141 -11.95 0.42 15.19
CA ILE A 141 -13.29 -0.10 14.88
C ILE A 141 -13.99 -0.36 16.22
N ALA A 142 -15.07 0.34 16.46
CA ALA A 142 -15.82 0.29 17.70
C ALA A 142 -17.32 0.23 17.46
N GLN A 143 -18.07 -0.30 18.41
CA GLN A 143 -19.52 -0.20 18.43
C GLN A 143 -19.94 1.27 18.55
N THR A 144 -20.78 1.77 17.64
CA THR A 144 -21.17 3.19 17.59
C THR A 144 -21.79 3.67 18.89
N THR A 145 -22.70 2.88 19.43
CA THR A 145 -23.23 3.12 20.78
C THR A 145 -22.86 1.92 21.63
N ARG A 146 -22.00 2.13 22.60
CA ARG A 146 -21.56 1.08 23.49
C ARG A 146 -22.72 0.64 24.38
N ALA A 147 -23.27 -0.52 24.07
CA ALA A 147 -24.44 -1.07 24.76
C ALA A 147 -24.38 -2.60 24.75
N PRO A 148 -25.01 -3.26 25.73
CA PRO A 148 -25.09 -4.72 25.73
C PRO A 148 -25.79 -5.25 24.47
N ILE A 149 -25.28 -6.37 23.94
CA ILE A 149 -25.92 -7.10 22.85
C ILE A 149 -26.78 -8.18 23.50
N THR A 150 -28.09 -8.11 23.33
CA THR A 150 -29.06 -8.98 24.00
C THR A 150 -29.32 -10.29 23.27
N ALA A 151 -29.18 -10.30 21.93
CA ALA A 151 -29.37 -11.49 21.15
C ALA A 151 -28.03 -12.22 20.94
N ALA A 152 -27.92 -13.42 21.47
CA ALA A 152 -26.74 -14.26 21.27
C ALA A 152 -26.67 -14.75 19.82
N GLY A 153 -25.45 -14.86 19.26
CA GLY A 153 -25.23 -15.33 17.93
C GLY A 153 -23.88 -14.91 17.37
N LEU A 154 -23.59 -15.40 16.16
CA LEU A 154 -22.47 -14.92 15.36
C LEU A 154 -22.92 -13.69 14.56
N TYR A 155 -22.14 -12.64 14.64
CA TYR A 155 -22.33 -11.41 13.88
C TYR A 155 -21.10 -11.19 13.02
N GLU A 156 -21.32 -10.86 11.76
CA GLU A 156 -20.26 -10.59 10.79
C GLU A 156 -20.52 -9.28 10.05
N GLY A 157 -19.47 -8.63 9.60
CA GLY A 157 -19.53 -7.41 8.84
C GLY A 157 -18.24 -7.19 8.05
N LEU A 158 -18.32 -6.35 7.04
CA LEU A 158 -17.18 -5.94 6.23
C LEU A 158 -16.96 -4.45 6.36
N VAL A 159 -15.75 -4.06 6.69
CA VAL A 159 -15.30 -2.67 6.68
C VAL A 159 -14.41 -2.47 5.46
N SER A 160 -14.82 -1.60 4.55
CA SER A 160 -14.05 -1.26 3.36
C SER A 160 -13.67 0.21 3.41
N VAL A 161 -12.38 0.49 3.59
CA VAL A 161 -11.82 1.84 3.57
C VAL A 161 -11.30 2.15 2.17
N VAL A 162 -11.72 3.27 1.61
CA VAL A 162 -11.30 3.76 0.29
C VAL A 162 -10.40 4.97 0.50
N LEU A 163 -9.22 4.91 -0.08
CA LEU A 163 -8.26 6.00 -0.10
C LEU A 163 -8.15 6.53 -1.52
N LEU A 164 -8.13 7.83 -1.66
CA LEU A 164 -7.99 8.53 -2.94
C LEU A 164 -6.94 9.64 -2.78
N GLN A 165 -5.94 9.64 -3.64
CA GLN A 165 -5.02 10.76 -3.73
C GLN A 165 -5.70 11.89 -4.51
N LYS A 166 -5.71 13.10 -3.95
CA LYS A 166 -6.28 14.26 -4.64
C LYS A 166 -5.41 14.67 -5.82
N ALA A 167 -6.05 15.01 -6.94
CA ALA A 167 -5.35 15.68 -8.01
C ALA A 167 -4.80 17.03 -7.49
N ALA A 168 -3.63 17.44 -7.97
CA ALA A 168 -3.14 18.78 -7.69
C ALA A 168 -4.21 19.79 -8.15
N SER A 169 -4.62 20.70 -7.27
CA SER A 169 -5.42 21.84 -7.71
C SER A 169 -4.59 22.67 -8.68
N PRO A 170 -5.16 23.07 -9.83
CA PRO A 170 -4.45 23.87 -10.81
C PRO A 170 -4.09 25.26 -10.28
#